data_8abc0043b29ec15f688eb39310d7c5fa
#
_entry.id   8abc0043b29ec15f688eb39310d7c5fa
#
_cell.length_a   1.000
_cell.length_b   1.000
_cell.length_c   1.000
_cell.angle_alpha   90.00
_cell.angle_beta   90.00
_cell.angle_gamma   90.00
#
_symmetry.space_group_name_H-M   'P 1'
#
loop_
_entity.id
_entity.type
_entity.pdbx_description
1 polymer ?
#
loop_
_entity_poly.entity_id
_entity_poly.type
_entity_poly.pdbx_seq_one_letter_code
_entity_poly.pdbx_strand_id
1 'polypeptide(L)'
;MSHSLASKTGTDEPVTVIKSYTVPTDEADHFTLVYQENARIMAAQPGFVRSRLHRPLGEGPETRFLHIAEWTSGTALDRATGNPEWHASLRRMFADPGLHITSEPASYRVVVELHPS
;
A
#
# COMPACT_ATOMS: atom_id res chain seq x y z
N MET A 1 -2.21 -7.79 -18.94
CA MET A 1 -0.99 -7.55 -18.20
C MET A 1 -1.26 -7.53 -16.72
N SER A 2 -0.52 -8.29 -15.99
CA SER A 2 -0.68 -8.31 -14.56
C SER A 2 -0.31 -6.96 -13.98
N HIS A 3 -1.07 -6.52 -12.98
CA HIS A 3 -0.56 -5.49 -12.11
C HIS A 3 0.77 -5.99 -11.58
N SER A 4 1.84 -5.29 -11.88
CA SER A 4 3.12 -5.72 -11.38
C SER A 4 3.07 -5.63 -9.86
N LEU A 5 2.99 -6.78 -9.24
CA LEU A 5 3.38 -6.88 -7.87
C LEU A 5 4.86 -6.52 -7.84
N ALA A 6 5.24 -5.63 -6.94
CA ALA A 6 6.65 -5.34 -6.75
C ALA A 6 7.38 -6.68 -6.60
N SER A 7 8.55 -6.79 -7.22
CA SER A 7 9.39 -7.96 -7.07
C SER A 7 9.61 -8.26 -5.59
N LYS A 8 9.73 -9.53 -5.24
CA LYS A 8 10.06 -9.91 -3.87
C LYS A 8 11.37 -9.25 -3.45
N THR A 9 11.42 -8.82 -2.21
CA THR A 9 12.60 -8.13 -1.67
C THR A 9 13.76 -9.08 -1.39
N GLY A 10 13.45 -10.32 -0.97
CA GLY A 10 14.44 -11.34 -0.63
C GLY A 10 15.37 -10.95 0.50
N THR A 11 15.06 -9.92 1.29
CA THR A 11 15.95 -9.40 2.31
C THR A 11 15.39 -9.58 3.72
N ASP A 12 16.28 -9.83 4.70
CA ASP A 12 15.91 -9.88 6.11
C ASP A 12 15.98 -8.50 6.78
N GLU A 13 16.36 -7.47 6.05
CA GLU A 13 16.39 -6.10 6.57
C GLU A 13 14.97 -5.54 6.66
N PRO A 14 14.73 -4.57 7.58
CA PRO A 14 13.48 -3.83 7.60
C PRO A 14 13.25 -3.12 6.26
N VAL A 15 12.00 -3.12 5.81
CA VAL A 15 11.63 -2.45 4.56
C VAL A 15 10.45 -1.51 4.78
N THR A 16 10.40 -0.49 3.95
CA THR A 16 9.28 0.44 3.85
C THR A 16 8.68 0.32 2.46
N VAL A 17 7.38 0.05 2.40
CA VAL A 17 6.65 0.09 1.13
C VAL A 17 6.07 1.47 0.96
N ILE A 18 6.29 2.07 -0.20
CA ILE A 18 5.63 3.33 -0.59
C ILE A 18 4.85 3.04 -1.86
N LYS A 19 3.53 3.17 -1.77
CA LYS A 19 2.64 2.88 -2.89
C LYS A 19 1.73 4.07 -3.11
N SER A 20 1.74 4.60 -4.33
CA SER A 20 0.81 5.65 -4.69
C SER A 20 -0.46 5.04 -5.26
N TYR A 21 -1.59 5.67 -4.92
CA TYR A 21 -2.89 5.36 -5.50
C TYR A 21 -3.48 6.67 -5.99
N THR A 22 -3.74 6.76 -7.28
CA THR A 22 -4.37 7.94 -7.86
C THR A 22 -5.78 7.57 -8.30
N VAL A 23 -6.75 8.34 -7.85
CA VAL A 23 -8.16 8.17 -8.21
C VAL A 23 -8.75 9.54 -8.56
N PRO A 24 -9.83 9.58 -9.37
CA PRO A 24 -10.61 10.82 -9.49
C PRO A 24 -11.04 11.29 -8.10
N THR A 25 -10.99 12.61 -7.86
CA THR A 25 -11.22 13.15 -6.51
C THR A 25 -12.62 12.83 -5.98
N ASP A 26 -13.61 12.70 -6.85
CA ASP A 26 -14.96 12.33 -6.43
C ASP A 26 -15.08 10.86 -5.98
N GLU A 27 -14.05 10.05 -6.22
CA GLU A 27 -13.98 8.66 -5.73
C GLU A 27 -13.14 8.50 -4.47
N ALA A 28 -12.54 9.58 -3.97
CA ALA A 28 -11.54 9.51 -2.90
C ALA A 28 -12.08 8.90 -1.61
N ASP A 29 -13.29 9.27 -1.20
CA ASP A 29 -13.88 8.75 0.03
C ASP A 29 -14.23 7.27 -0.12
N HIS A 30 -14.77 6.88 -1.26
CA HIS A 30 -15.06 5.47 -1.56
C HIS A 30 -13.76 4.65 -1.56
N PHE A 31 -12.72 5.16 -2.19
CA PHE A 31 -11.41 4.51 -2.20
C PHE A 31 -10.90 4.26 -0.78
N THR A 32 -11.01 5.26 0.09
CA THR A 32 -10.53 5.15 1.48
C THR A 32 -11.21 3.99 2.21
N LEU A 33 -12.52 3.82 2.03
CA LEU A 33 -13.25 2.72 2.66
C LEU A 33 -12.79 1.36 2.15
N VAL A 34 -12.66 1.22 0.84
CA VAL A 34 -12.23 -0.04 0.22
C VAL A 34 -10.77 -0.36 0.60
N TYR A 35 -9.91 0.66 0.62
CA TYR A 35 -8.52 0.52 1.03
C TYR A 35 -8.42 -0.04 2.46
N GLN A 36 -9.25 0.46 3.39
CA GLN A 36 -9.20 0.01 4.79
C GLN A 36 -9.43 -1.49 4.93
N GLU A 37 -10.34 -2.06 4.15
CA GLU A 37 -10.58 -3.50 4.18
C GLU A 37 -9.34 -4.28 3.72
N ASN A 38 -8.72 -3.84 2.64
CA ASN A 38 -7.50 -4.47 2.12
C ASN A 38 -6.35 -4.34 3.12
N ALA A 39 -6.18 -3.15 3.70
CA ALA A 39 -5.09 -2.88 4.64
C ALA A 39 -5.19 -3.71 5.92
N ARG A 40 -6.40 -4.00 6.41
CA ARG A 40 -6.60 -4.82 7.61
C ARG A 40 -6.04 -6.23 7.44
N ILE A 41 -6.14 -6.79 6.25
CA ILE A 41 -5.59 -8.13 5.97
C ILE A 41 -4.08 -8.11 6.14
N MET A 42 -3.42 -7.08 5.61
CA MET A 42 -1.97 -6.95 5.74
C MET A 42 -1.56 -6.65 7.18
N ALA A 43 -2.34 -5.84 7.90
CA ALA A 43 -2.05 -5.50 9.29
C ALA A 43 -2.07 -6.73 10.20
N ALA A 44 -2.75 -7.79 9.81
CA ALA A 44 -2.81 -9.03 10.58
C ALA A 44 -1.64 -9.98 10.28
N GLN A 45 -0.77 -9.65 9.33
CA GLN A 45 0.32 -10.54 8.92
C GLN A 45 1.54 -10.39 9.83
N PRO A 46 2.27 -11.51 10.09
CA PRO A 46 3.50 -11.44 10.87
C PRO A 46 4.51 -10.47 10.24
N GLY A 47 5.14 -9.67 11.09
CA GLY A 47 6.14 -8.70 10.65
C GLY A 47 5.62 -7.35 10.21
N PHE A 48 4.31 -7.18 10.17
CA PHE A 48 3.72 -5.87 9.92
C PHE A 48 3.99 -4.95 11.13
N VAL A 49 4.48 -3.73 10.88
CA VAL A 49 4.74 -2.75 11.94
C VAL A 49 3.64 -1.71 11.97
N ARG A 50 3.44 -1.00 10.89
CA ARG A 50 2.35 -0.03 10.75
C ARG A 50 2.20 0.40 9.29
N SER A 51 1.05 0.98 8.99
CA SER A 51 0.86 1.67 7.71
C SER A 51 0.04 2.93 7.91
N ARG A 52 0.23 3.87 7.01
CA ARG A 52 -0.55 5.10 6.97
C ARG A 52 -0.91 5.41 5.53
N LEU A 53 -2.14 5.82 5.33
CA LEU A 53 -2.57 6.33 4.04
C LEU A 53 -2.62 7.85 4.14
N HIS A 54 -1.85 8.53 3.30
CA HIS A 54 -1.76 9.99 3.27
C HIS A 54 -2.60 10.52 2.12
N ARG A 55 -3.39 11.55 2.41
CA ARG A 55 -4.20 12.23 1.42
C ARG A 55 -3.65 13.66 1.27
N PRO A 56 -3.53 14.19 0.04
CA PRO A 56 -3.06 15.57 -0.14
C PRO A 56 -3.97 16.57 0.57
N LEU A 57 -3.39 17.63 1.11
CA LEU A 57 -4.18 18.71 1.73
C LEU A 57 -4.92 19.52 0.68
N GLY A 58 -4.30 19.73 -0.50
CA GLY A 58 -4.96 20.37 -1.64
C GLY A 58 -5.31 19.35 -2.68
N GLU A 59 -6.50 19.47 -3.27
CA GLU A 59 -6.99 18.53 -4.26
C GLU A 59 -7.40 19.21 -5.55
N GLY A 60 -7.00 18.61 -6.67
CA GLY A 60 -7.48 18.96 -7.99
C GLY A 60 -8.48 17.92 -8.49
N PRO A 61 -8.54 17.67 -9.81
CA PRO A 61 -9.45 16.67 -10.38
C PRO A 61 -9.10 15.25 -10.01
N GLU A 62 -7.85 14.99 -9.63
CA GLU A 62 -7.40 13.69 -9.15
C GLU A 62 -6.79 13.82 -7.77
N THR A 63 -6.95 12.77 -6.96
CA THR A 63 -6.34 12.67 -5.64
C THR A 63 -5.30 11.57 -5.66
N ARG A 64 -4.06 11.90 -5.30
CA ARG A 64 -2.96 10.95 -5.21
C ARG A 64 -2.69 10.64 -3.75
N PHE A 65 -3.12 9.46 -3.32
CA PHE A 65 -2.82 8.95 -1.98
C PHE A 65 -1.43 8.35 -1.94
N LEU A 66 -0.78 8.45 -0.78
CA LEU A 66 0.45 7.71 -0.52
C LEU A 66 0.23 6.74 0.63
N HIS A 67 0.37 5.46 0.34
CA HIS A 67 0.39 4.39 1.34
C HIS A 67 1.84 4.17 1.74
N ILE A 68 2.13 4.28 3.02
CA ILE A 68 3.46 4.04 3.56
C ILE A 68 3.34 2.98 4.64
N ALA A 69 3.95 1.83 4.42
CA ALA A 69 3.88 0.69 5.34
C ALA A 69 5.28 0.25 5.74
N GLU A 70 5.45 -0.07 7.02
CA GLU A 70 6.72 -0.54 7.57
C GLU A 70 6.59 -2.00 7.95
N TRP A 71 7.61 -2.77 7.61
CA TRP A 71 7.70 -4.21 7.88
C TRP A 71 9.02 -4.51 8.57
N THR A 72 9.01 -5.50 9.48
CA THR A 72 10.22 -5.89 10.20
C THR A 72 11.28 -6.47 9.27
N SER A 73 10.88 -7.03 8.14
CA SER A 73 11.81 -7.54 7.13
C SER A 73 11.13 -7.62 5.77
N GLY A 74 11.95 -7.59 4.73
CA GLY A 74 11.46 -7.83 3.38
C GLY A 74 10.88 -9.24 3.23
N THR A 75 11.46 -10.22 3.91
CA THR A 75 10.95 -11.59 3.89
C THR A 75 9.52 -11.66 4.45
N ALA A 76 9.24 -10.92 5.53
CA ALA A 76 7.88 -10.86 6.08
C ALA A 76 6.90 -10.23 5.08
N LEU A 77 7.31 -9.16 4.41
CA LEU A 77 6.52 -8.54 3.36
C LEU A 77 6.27 -9.53 2.22
N ASP A 78 7.31 -10.22 1.76
CA ASP A 78 7.20 -11.18 0.67
C ASP A 78 6.18 -12.27 0.99
N ARG A 79 6.17 -12.77 2.22
CA ARG A 79 5.18 -13.77 2.67
C ARG A 79 3.77 -13.19 2.70
N ALA A 80 3.63 -11.98 3.22
CA ALA A 80 2.33 -11.31 3.33
C ALA A 80 1.72 -11.08 1.95
N THR A 81 2.52 -10.66 0.98
CA THR A 81 2.03 -10.44 -0.38
C THR A 81 1.63 -11.73 -1.10
N GLY A 82 2.01 -12.88 -0.55
CA GLY A 82 1.54 -14.18 -1.05
C GLY A 82 0.21 -14.63 -0.46
N ASN A 83 -0.39 -13.86 0.45
CA ASN A 83 -1.63 -14.24 1.13
C ASN A 83 -2.81 -14.23 0.15
N PRO A 84 -3.54 -15.38 0.00
CA PRO A 84 -4.65 -15.45 -0.95
C PRO A 84 -5.81 -14.50 -0.65
N GLU A 85 -6.06 -14.24 0.62
CA GLU A 85 -7.13 -13.33 1.04
C GLU A 85 -6.79 -11.89 0.62
N TRP A 86 -5.53 -11.49 0.76
CA TRP A 86 -5.06 -10.19 0.30
C TRP A 86 -5.20 -10.06 -1.22
N HIS A 87 -4.80 -11.11 -1.97
CA HIS A 87 -4.95 -11.12 -3.43
C HIS A 87 -6.41 -10.98 -3.84
N ALA A 88 -7.31 -11.69 -3.16
CA ALA A 88 -8.73 -11.61 -3.45
C ALA A 88 -9.28 -10.20 -3.18
N SER A 89 -8.83 -9.59 -2.08
CA SER A 89 -9.23 -8.22 -1.74
C SER A 89 -8.71 -7.20 -2.77
N LEU A 90 -7.47 -7.35 -3.22
CA LEU A 90 -6.92 -6.50 -4.29
C LEU A 90 -7.74 -6.63 -5.58
N ARG A 91 -8.07 -7.86 -5.97
CA ARG A 91 -8.88 -8.07 -7.18
C ARG A 91 -10.24 -7.38 -7.08
N ARG A 92 -10.88 -7.46 -5.91
CA ARG A 92 -12.16 -6.77 -5.69
C ARG A 92 -12.01 -5.25 -5.80
N MET A 93 -10.93 -4.71 -5.22
CA MET A 93 -10.69 -3.28 -5.26
C MET A 93 -10.47 -2.78 -6.69
N PHE A 94 -9.64 -3.48 -7.46
CA PHE A 94 -9.37 -3.08 -8.84
C PHE A 94 -10.51 -3.41 -9.81
N ALA A 95 -11.43 -4.28 -9.42
CA ALA A 95 -12.60 -4.61 -10.21
C ALA A 95 -13.83 -3.77 -9.85
N ASP A 96 -13.74 -2.94 -8.82
CA ASP A 96 -14.85 -2.10 -8.37
C ASP A 96 -15.20 -1.09 -9.47
N PRO A 97 -16.43 -1.10 -10.01
CA PRO A 97 -16.80 -0.19 -11.10
C PRO A 97 -16.87 1.27 -10.66
N GLY A 98 -16.94 1.54 -9.36
CA GLY A 98 -16.91 2.89 -8.81
C GLY A 98 -15.51 3.42 -8.55
N LEU A 99 -14.47 2.67 -8.89
CA LEU A 99 -13.09 3.06 -8.64
C LEU A 99 -12.23 2.97 -9.91
N HIS A 100 -11.55 4.06 -10.21
CA HIS A 100 -10.61 4.15 -11.33
C HIS A 100 -9.23 4.43 -10.76
N ILE A 101 -8.52 3.36 -10.38
CA ILE A 101 -7.28 3.45 -9.61
C ILE A 101 -6.07 3.24 -10.51
N THR A 102 -5.10 4.15 -10.39
CA THR A 102 -3.73 3.92 -10.89
C THR A 102 -2.84 3.76 -9.67
N SER A 103 -1.99 2.74 -9.65
CA SER A 103 -1.11 2.50 -8.51
C SER A 103 0.32 2.19 -8.93
N GLU A 104 1.27 2.63 -8.10
CA GLU A 104 2.69 2.37 -8.29
C GLU A 104 3.30 1.97 -6.95
N PRO A 105 3.63 0.69 -6.75
CA PRO A 105 4.30 0.23 -5.53
C PRO A 105 5.82 0.23 -5.70
N ALA A 106 6.53 0.49 -4.60
CA ALA A 106 7.97 0.29 -4.52
C ALA A 106 8.37 -0.03 -3.08
N SER A 107 9.46 -0.79 -2.93
CA SER A 107 10.00 -1.13 -1.61
C SER A 107 11.30 -0.38 -1.41
N TYR A 108 11.50 0.11 -0.20
CA TYR A 108 12.61 0.97 0.16
C TYR A 108 13.25 0.51 1.47
N ARG A 109 14.47 0.95 1.71
CA ARG A 109 15.08 0.88 3.04
C ARG A 109 15.32 2.30 3.53
N VAL A 110 15.25 2.48 4.84
CA VAL A 110 15.62 3.77 5.44
C VAL A 110 17.13 3.86 5.40
N VAL A 111 17.67 4.94 4.88
CA VAL A 111 19.13 5.17 4.83
C VAL A 111 19.58 6.27 5.79
N VAL A 112 18.68 7.14 6.21
CA VAL A 112 18.94 8.18 7.22
C VAL A 112 17.69 8.37 8.05
N GLU A 113 17.85 8.34 9.36
CA GLU A 113 16.77 8.65 10.29
C GLU A 113 17.28 9.66 11.30
N LEU A 114 16.54 10.75 11.48
CA LEU A 114 16.90 11.80 12.41
C LEU A 114 15.82 11.97 13.46
N HIS A 115 16.20 12.25 14.67
CA HIS A 115 15.30 12.55 15.76
C HIS A 115 15.57 13.98 16.22
N PRO A 116 14.57 14.66 16.85
CA PRO A 116 14.78 16.00 17.38
C PRO A 116 15.94 16.00 18.38
N SER A 117 16.78 17.02 18.30
CA SER A 117 17.91 17.17 19.21
C SER A 117 17.52 17.97 20.44
#